data_4a5df16ea3df1826e4fda35291e23063
#
_entry.id   4a5df16ea3df1826e4fda35291e23063
#
_cell.length_a   1.000
_cell.length_b   1.000
_cell.length_c   1.000
_cell.angle_alpha   90.00
_cell.angle_beta   90.00
_cell.angle_gamma   90.00
#
_symmetry.space_group_name_H-M   'P 1'
#
loop_
_entity.id
_entity.type
_entity.pdbx_description
1 polymer ?
#
loop_
_entity_poly.entity_id
_entity_poly.type
_entity_poly.pdbx_seq_one_letter_code
_entity_poly.pdbx_strand_id
1 'polypeptide(L)'
;MSDDNKDLGDELNDMIGDAKDNAKKAGDKISQKTDEFKKEAKEFANEAKEKASEFSNEAKEVLSDGKNVAIIAHITIIGWIIALIMNGNNKTELGSFYIRQVLGIMLLAIVLGLIPVINFFAWILPFAMWIMSLIGSLSGEKKPVFLLGEQFQEWFKGL
;
A
#
# COMPACT_ATOMS: atom_id res chain seq x y z
N MET A 1 -35.26 2.83 54.83
CA MET A 1 -35.37 3.16 53.39
C MET A 1 -34.33 4.22 52.96
N SER A 2 -33.17 4.19 53.52
CA SER A 2 -32.09 5.21 53.27
C SER A 2 -30.70 4.64 52.96
N ASP A 3 -30.50 3.32 53.10
CA ASP A 3 -29.20 2.70 52.87
C ASP A 3 -28.98 2.20 51.39
N ASP A 4 -30.07 1.80 50.71
CA ASP A 4 -29.98 1.23 49.37
C ASP A 4 -29.50 2.24 48.30
N ASN A 5 -29.78 3.54 48.48
CA ASN A 5 -29.38 4.59 47.54
C ASN A 5 -27.87 4.99 47.66
N LYS A 6 -27.24 4.67 48.79
CA LYS A 6 -25.82 4.99 48.99
C LYS A 6 -24.95 3.90 48.36
N ASP A 7 -25.40 2.65 48.44
CA ASP A 7 -24.72 1.51 47.84
C ASP A 7 -24.70 1.57 46.31
N LEU A 8 -25.82 1.94 45.69
CA LEU A 8 -25.95 2.14 44.24
C LEU A 8 -25.08 3.30 43.72
N GLY A 9 -24.85 4.35 44.53
CA GLY A 9 -24.01 5.49 44.17
C GLY A 9 -22.52 5.13 44.13
N ASP A 10 -22.12 4.31 45.07
CA ASP A 10 -20.74 3.84 45.19
C ASP A 10 -20.42 2.81 44.08
N GLU A 11 -21.33 1.88 43.76
CA GLU A 11 -21.19 0.94 42.63
C GLU A 11 -21.12 1.67 41.28
N LEU A 12 -21.93 2.70 41.07
CA LEU A 12 -21.90 3.51 39.85
C LEU A 12 -20.56 4.26 39.71
N ASN A 13 -20.03 4.77 40.79
CA ASN A 13 -18.75 5.49 40.79
C ASN A 13 -17.57 4.53 40.48
N ASP A 14 -17.60 3.33 41.03
CA ASP A 14 -16.61 2.29 40.76
C ASP A 14 -16.68 1.85 39.27
N MET A 15 -17.89 1.61 38.75
CA MET A 15 -18.07 1.28 37.32
C MET A 15 -17.59 2.39 36.37
N ILE A 16 -17.82 3.66 36.71
CA ILE A 16 -17.32 4.80 35.96
C ILE A 16 -15.79 4.89 36.06
N GLY A 17 -15.21 4.62 37.22
CA GLY A 17 -13.77 4.54 37.43
C GLY A 17 -13.12 3.48 36.55
N ASP A 18 -13.65 2.27 36.59
CA ASP A 18 -13.17 1.14 35.78
C ASP A 18 -13.33 1.37 34.28
N ALA A 19 -14.42 1.97 33.83
CA ALA A 19 -14.62 2.32 32.44
C ALA A 19 -13.60 3.36 31.96
N LYS A 20 -13.28 4.34 32.81
CA LYS A 20 -12.32 5.39 32.51
C LYS A 20 -10.88 4.86 32.44
N ASP A 21 -10.52 3.96 33.35
CA ASP A 21 -9.23 3.31 33.36
C ASP A 21 -9.04 2.35 32.16
N ASN A 22 -10.08 1.62 31.79
CA ASN A 22 -10.07 0.76 30.61
C ASN A 22 -9.98 1.58 29.32
N ALA A 23 -10.69 2.70 29.22
CA ALA A 23 -10.59 3.62 28.07
C ALA A 23 -9.19 4.23 27.96
N LYS A 24 -8.57 4.60 29.09
CA LYS A 24 -7.20 5.11 29.12
C LYS A 24 -6.19 4.05 28.68
N LYS A 25 -6.28 2.84 29.22
CA LYS A 25 -5.42 1.70 28.82
C LYS A 25 -5.57 1.33 27.36
N ALA A 26 -6.78 1.42 26.82
CA ALA A 26 -7.02 1.22 25.38
C ALA A 26 -6.40 2.34 24.54
N GLY A 27 -6.53 3.59 24.97
CA GLY A 27 -5.91 4.75 24.31
C GLY A 27 -4.38 4.64 24.27
N ASP A 28 -3.76 4.28 25.41
CA ASP A 28 -2.31 4.11 25.51
C ASP A 28 -1.80 2.97 24.60
N LYS A 29 -2.52 1.85 24.54
CA LYS A 29 -2.19 0.73 23.63
C LYS A 29 -2.32 1.10 22.16
N ILE A 30 -3.33 1.87 21.80
CA ILE A 30 -3.51 2.36 20.42
C ILE A 30 -2.40 3.34 20.06
N SER A 31 -2.04 4.22 20.98
CA SER A 31 -0.95 5.19 20.78
C SER A 31 0.39 4.48 20.56
N GLN A 32 0.74 3.50 21.43
CA GLN A 32 1.95 2.70 21.28
C GLN A 32 2.01 1.96 19.96
N LYS A 33 0.93 1.27 19.58
CA LYS A 33 0.86 0.58 18.27
C LYS A 33 0.98 1.53 17.09
N THR A 34 0.44 2.73 17.21
CA THR A 34 0.54 3.75 16.15
C THR A 34 1.98 4.27 16.02
N ASP A 35 2.68 4.43 17.14
CA ASP A 35 4.07 4.87 17.12
C ASP A 35 5.02 3.77 16.63
N GLU A 36 4.79 2.52 17.01
CA GLU A 36 5.50 1.35 16.47
C GLU A 36 5.29 1.26 14.95
N PHE A 37 4.06 1.35 14.48
CA PHE A 37 3.75 1.33 13.05
C PHE A 37 4.40 2.48 12.28
N LYS A 38 4.41 3.70 12.85
CA LYS A 38 5.12 4.85 12.25
C LYS A 38 6.62 4.63 12.19
N LYS A 39 7.20 3.98 13.21
CA LYS A 39 8.63 3.66 13.24
C LYS A 39 8.97 2.62 12.18
N GLU A 40 8.23 1.51 12.14
CA GLU A 40 8.39 0.47 11.12
C GLU A 40 8.20 1.02 9.70
N ALA A 41 7.19 1.86 9.48
CA ALA A 41 6.97 2.50 8.19
C ALA A 41 8.13 3.43 7.77
N LYS A 42 8.75 4.14 8.73
CA LYS A 42 9.93 4.97 8.46
C LYS A 42 11.17 4.12 8.18
N GLU A 43 11.40 3.06 8.95
CA GLU A 43 12.51 2.13 8.75
C GLU A 43 12.37 1.45 7.38
N PHE A 44 11.19 0.96 7.03
CA PHE A 44 10.89 0.41 5.72
C PHE A 44 11.11 1.42 4.58
N ALA A 45 10.67 2.67 4.75
CA ALA A 45 10.89 3.71 3.75
C ALA A 45 12.36 4.07 3.58
N ASN A 46 13.14 4.05 4.66
CA ASN A 46 14.59 4.30 4.60
C ASN A 46 15.33 3.11 3.96
N GLU A 47 15.01 1.89 4.34
CA GLU A 47 15.58 0.68 3.74
C GLU A 47 15.24 0.58 2.25
N ALA A 48 14.00 0.90 1.87
CA ALA A 48 13.61 0.97 0.47
C ALA A 48 14.37 2.05 -0.31
N LYS A 49 14.63 3.21 0.29
CA LYS A 49 15.46 4.27 -0.32
C LYS A 49 16.91 3.85 -0.47
N GLU A 50 17.47 3.21 0.54
CA GLU A 50 18.89 2.77 0.52
C GLU A 50 19.08 1.69 -0.54
N LYS A 51 18.25 0.65 -0.54
CA LYS A 51 18.26 -0.39 -1.59
C LYS A 51 17.96 0.17 -2.99
N ALA A 52 17.08 1.17 -3.11
CA ALA A 52 16.82 1.83 -4.37
C ALA A 52 18.01 2.65 -4.85
N SER A 53 18.75 3.29 -3.95
CA SER A 53 19.95 4.06 -4.31
C SER A 53 21.12 3.15 -4.69
N GLU A 54 21.33 2.05 -3.98
CA GLU A 54 22.34 1.03 -4.33
C GLU A 54 22.03 0.41 -5.70
N PHE A 55 20.80 -0.05 -5.88
CA PHE A 55 20.35 -0.62 -7.15
C PHE A 55 20.38 0.41 -8.30
N SER A 56 20.03 1.68 -8.03
CA SER A 56 20.12 2.75 -9.02
C SER A 56 21.56 3.05 -9.46
N ASN A 57 22.53 2.91 -8.56
CA ASN A 57 23.93 3.16 -8.89
C ASN A 57 24.55 2.00 -9.70
N GLU A 58 24.20 0.76 -9.39
CA GLU A 58 24.59 -0.41 -10.18
C GLU A 58 23.83 -0.49 -11.52
N ALA A 59 22.58 -0.03 -11.52
CA ALA A 59 21.70 -0.09 -12.68
C ALA A 59 21.84 1.07 -13.67
N LYS A 60 22.57 2.13 -13.33
CA LYS A 60 22.76 3.29 -14.24
C LYS A 60 23.37 2.91 -15.57
N GLU A 61 24.14 1.84 -15.62
CA GLU A 61 24.79 1.36 -16.86
C GLU A 61 23.89 0.44 -17.70
N VAL A 62 22.92 -0.24 -17.06
CA VAL A 62 22.07 -1.25 -17.71
C VAL A 62 20.59 -0.82 -17.85
N LEU A 63 20.14 0.18 -17.08
CA LEU A 63 18.72 0.48 -16.87
C LEU A 63 18.26 1.84 -17.41
N SER A 64 18.91 2.37 -18.45
CA SER A 64 18.46 3.63 -19.08
C SER A 64 17.09 3.53 -19.77
N ASP A 65 16.47 2.35 -19.80
CA ASP A 65 15.26 2.07 -20.55
C ASP A 65 14.04 1.97 -19.63
N GLY A 66 12.98 2.70 -19.95
CA GLY A 66 11.69 2.64 -19.27
C GLY A 66 11.11 1.24 -19.16
N LYS A 67 11.55 0.30 -20.00
CA LYS A 67 11.24 -1.12 -19.95
C LYS A 67 11.71 -1.77 -18.64
N ASN A 68 12.89 -1.45 -18.16
CA ASN A 68 13.42 -2.01 -16.92
C ASN A 68 12.64 -1.47 -15.70
N VAL A 69 12.32 -0.17 -15.70
CA VAL A 69 11.43 0.44 -14.69
C VAL A 69 10.07 -0.26 -14.68
N ALA A 70 9.50 -0.50 -15.87
CA ALA A 70 8.23 -1.18 -16.01
C ALA A 70 8.25 -2.62 -15.47
N ILE A 71 9.32 -3.39 -15.73
CA ILE A 71 9.49 -4.76 -15.23
C ILE A 71 9.66 -4.78 -13.71
N ILE A 72 10.52 -3.91 -13.17
CA ILE A 72 10.80 -3.81 -11.73
C ILE A 72 9.51 -3.49 -10.95
N ALA A 73 8.64 -2.63 -11.50
CA ALA A 73 7.36 -2.31 -10.88
C ALA A 73 6.46 -3.54 -10.65
N HIS A 74 6.65 -4.63 -11.40
CA HIS A 74 5.85 -5.84 -11.29
C HIS A 74 6.39 -6.87 -10.29
N ILE A 75 7.64 -6.76 -9.85
CA ILE A 75 8.27 -7.82 -9.04
C ILE A 75 7.61 -7.92 -7.66
N THR A 76 7.54 -6.81 -6.94
CA THR A 76 6.95 -6.71 -5.60
C THR A 76 6.50 -5.27 -5.34
N ILE A 77 5.82 -5.05 -4.21
CA ILE A 77 5.52 -3.68 -3.76
C ILE A 77 6.80 -2.85 -3.53
N ILE A 78 7.88 -3.49 -3.07
CA ILE A 78 9.21 -2.86 -2.94
C ILE A 78 9.76 -2.50 -4.33
N GLY A 79 9.67 -3.41 -5.29
CA GLY A 79 10.02 -3.15 -6.68
C GLY A 79 9.23 -1.98 -7.28
N TRP A 80 7.95 -1.87 -6.97
CA TRP A 80 7.15 -0.74 -7.41
C TRP A 80 7.65 0.60 -6.83
N ILE A 81 8.02 0.64 -5.53
CA ILE A 81 8.60 1.84 -4.91
C ILE A 81 9.94 2.18 -5.55
N ILE A 82 10.79 1.19 -5.80
CA ILE A 82 12.07 1.38 -6.50
C ILE A 82 11.83 1.94 -7.90
N ALA A 83 10.91 1.36 -8.66
CA ALA A 83 10.53 1.83 -9.99
C ALA A 83 10.05 3.29 -9.97
N LEU A 84 9.25 3.66 -8.96
CA LEU A 84 8.77 5.03 -8.76
C LEU A 84 9.93 6.02 -8.55
N ILE A 85 10.90 5.66 -7.70
CA ILE A 85 12.08 6.48 -7.42
C ILE A 85 12.96 6.61 -8.68
N MET A 86 13.20 5.50 -9.38
CA MET A 86 13.97 5.48 -10.62
C MET A 86 13.34 6.35 -11.69
N ASN A 87 12.03 6.21 -11.89
CA ASN A 87 11.30 7.01 -12.86
C ASN A 87 11.22 8.49 -12.46
N GLY A 88 11.26 8.80 -11.16
CA GLY A 88 11.34 10.17 -10.66
C GLY A 88 12.68 10.85 -11.03
N ASN A 89 13.76 10.08 -11.05
CA ASN A 89 15.11 10.58 -11.41
C ASN A 89 15.32 10.69 -12.94
N ASN A 90 14.76 9.74 -13.69
CA ASN A 90 14.82 9.70 -15.16
C ASN A 90 13.46 9.28 -15.71
N LYS A 91 12.57 10.25 -15.85
CA LYS A 91 11.19 10.02 -16.23
C LYS A 91 11.07 9.49 -17.65
N THR A 92 10.52 8.27 -17.78
CA THR A 92 10.21 7.66 -19.06
C THR A 92 8.70 7.49 -19.19
N GLU A 93 8.18 7.57 -20.41
CA GLU A 93 6.76 7.36 -20.66
C GLU A 93 6.33 5.93 -20.35
N LEU A 94 7.16 4.96 -20.71
CA LEU A 94 6.89 3.54 -20.48
C LEU A 94 6.93 3.21 -18.98
N GLY A 95 7.92 3.70 -18.25
CA GLY A 95 8.02 3.54 -16.80
C GLY A 95 6.81 4.15 -16.08
N SER A 96 6.47 5.40 -16.41
CA SER A 96 5.30 6.08 -15.85
C SER A 96 3.99 5.33 -16.14
N PHE A 97 3.84 4.81 -17.35
CA PHE A 97 2.67 4.04 -17.73
C PHE A 97 2.48 2.80 -16.84
N TYR A 98 3.53 1.99 -16.68
CA TYR A 98 3.43 0.75 -15.89
C TYR A 98 3.40 0.98 -14.38
N ILE A 99 4.04 2.01 -13.86
CA ILE A 99 3.91 2.41 -12.45
C ILE A 99 2.46 2.70 -12.09
N ARG A 100 1.75 3.46 -12.93
CA ARG A 100 0.32 3.78 -12.77
C ARG A 100 -0.55 2.53 -12.88
N GLN A 101 -0.26 1.69 -13.85
CA GLN A 101 -1.03 0.47 -14.10
C GLN A 101 -0.90 -0.52 -12.95
N VAL A 102 0.31 -0.76 -12.45
CA VAL A 102 0.55 -1.65 -11.30
C VAL A 102 -0.09 -1.11 -10.03
N LEU A 103 0.00 0.21 -9.78
CA LEU A 103 -0.70 0.83 -8.66
C LEU A 103 -2.22 0.60 -8.74
N GLY A 104 -2.81 0.82 -9.91
CA GLY A 104 -4.23 0.57 -10.13
C GLY A 104 -4.64 -0.86 -9.86
N ILE A 105 -3.85 -1.83 -10.33
CA ILE A 105 -4.08 -3.26 -10.07
C ILE A 105 -3.98 -3.59 -8.57
N MET A 106 -2.99 -3.04 -7.87
CA MET A 106 -2.85 -3.22 -6.41
C MET A 106 -4.05 -2.67 -5.65
N LEU A 107 -4.50 -1.46 -5.97
CA LEU A 107 -5.66 -0.85 -5.34
C LEU A 107 -6.94 -1.63 -5.64
N LEU A 108 -7.12 -2.09 -6.87
CA LEU A 108 -8.24 -2.95 -7.24
C LEU A 108 -8.22 -4.25 -6.44
N ALA A 109 -7.07 -4.88 -6.28
CA ALA A 109 -6.93 -6.10 -5.49
C ALA A 109 -7.31 -5.87 -4.01
N ILE A 110 -6.92 -4.74 -3.42
CA ILE A 110 -7.28 -4.37 -2.06
C ILE A 110 -8.80 -4.17 -1.95
N VAL A 111 -9.41 -3.40 -2.85
CA VAL A 111 -10.86 -3.13 -2.82
C VAL A 111 -11.66 -4.42 -2.97
N LEU A 112 -11.30 -5.29 -3.92
CA LEU A 112 -11.96 -6.57 -4.11
C LEU A 112 -11.75 -7.52 -2.92
N GLY A 113 -10.57 -7.48 -2.29
CA GLY A 113 -10.24 -8.27 -1.11
C GLY A 113 -11.06 -7.91 0.13
N LEU A 114 -11.60 -6.68 0.21
CA LEU A 114 -12.46 -6.23 1.30
C LEU A 114 -13.90 -6.77 1.21
N ILE A 115 -14.31 -7.35 0.08
CA ILE A 115 -15.66 -7.86 -0.12
C ILE A 115 -15.70 -9.36 0.26
N PRO A 116 -16.29 -9.76 1.41
CA PRO A 116 -16.17 -11.13 1.94
C PRO A 116 -16.75 -12.21 1.03
N VAL A 117 -17.83 -11.89 0.31
CA VAL A 117 -18.53 -12.86 -0.55
C VAL A 117 -17.76 -13.16 -1.84
N ILE A 118 -17.04 -12.18 -2.37
CA ILE A 118 -16.34 -12.26 -3.65
C ILE A 118 -14.86 -12.63 -3.44
N ASN A 119 -14.35 -12.50 -2.22
CA ASN A 119 -12.93 -12.61 -1.90
C ASN A 119 -12.28 -13.89 -2.45
N PHE A 120 -12.99 -15.03 -2.48
CA PHE A 120 -12.44 -16.29 -2.99
C PHE A 120 -12.08 -16.22 -4.48
N PHE A 121 -12.85 -15.48 -5.29
CA PHE A 121 -12.59 -15.31 -6.73
C PHE A 121 -12.00 -13.93 -7.08
N ALA A 122 -12.05 -12.99 -6.16
CA ALA A 122 -11.70 -11.59 -6.38
C ALA A 122 -10.23 -11.39 -6.79
N TRP A 123 -9.33 -12.28 -6.36
CA TRP A 123 -7.91 -12.21 -6.67
C TRP A 123 -7.58 -12.62 -8.11
N ILE A 124 -8.46 -13.41 -8.77
CA ILE A 124 -8.24 -13.90 -10.14
C ILE A 124 -8.16 -12.72 -11.12
N LEU A 125 -9.05 -11.75 -10.98
CA LEU A 125 -9.10 -10.59 -11.88
C LEU A 125 -7.84 -9.71 -11.78
N PRO A 126 -7.42 -9.22 -10.60
CA PRO A 126 -6.17 -8.46 -10.47
C PRO A 126 -4.94 -9.26 -10.87
N PHE A 127 -4.92 -10.57 -10.61
CA PHE A 127 -3.82 -11.45 -11.01
C PHE A 127 -3.71 -11.59 -12.53
N ALA A 128 -4.83 -11.79 -13.23
CA ALA A 128 -4.86 -11.81 -14.69
C ALA A 128 -4.41 -10.46 -15.28
N MET A 129 -4.89 -9.34 -14.72
CA MET A 129 -4.46 -8.00 -15.13
C MET A 129 -2.96 -7.78 -14.89
N TRP A 130 -2.43 -8.28 -13.78
CA TRP A 130 -1.01 -8.20 -13.47
C TRP A 130 -0.16 -8.98 -14.47
N ILE A 131 -0.56 -10.22 -14.82
CA ILE A 131 0.13 -11.01 -15.86
C ILE A 131 0.13 -10.27 -17.20
N MET A 132 -1.02 -9.75 -17.63
CA MET A 132 -1.10 -9.00 -18.88
C MET A 132 -0.23 -7.73 -18.86
N SER A 133 -0.20 -7.04 -17.72
CA SER A 133 0.64 -5.88 -17.50
C SER A 133 2.12 -6.24 -17.58
N LEU A 134 2.53 -7.36 -16.95
CA LEU A 134 3.89 -7.85 -17.00
C LEU A 134 4.32 -8.23 -18.44
N ILE A 135 3.46 -8.93 -19.18
CA ILE A 135 3.74 -9.28 -20.58
C ILE A 135 3.92 -8.01 -21.44
N GLY A 136 3.06 -7.00 -21.24
CA GLY A 136 3.18 -5.72 -21.93
C GLY A 136 4.49 -4.99 -21.57
N SER A 137 4.89 -5.00 -20.31
CA SER A 137 6.16 -4.40 -19.86
C SER A 137 7.38 -5.08 -20.47
N LEU A 138 7.35 -6.42 -20.55
CA LEU A 138 8.40 -7.23 -21.19
C LEU A 138 8.49 -6.97 -22.70
N SER A 139 7.38 -6.68 -23.34
CA SER A 139 7.34 -6.31 -24.77
C SER A 139 7.88 -4.90 -25.02
N GLY A 140 7.92 -4.04 -24.00
CA GLY A 140 8.28 -2.63 -24.15
C GLY A 140 7.19 -1.77 -24.78
N GLU A 141 5.95 -2.28 -24.84
CA GLU A 141 4.80 -1.58 -25.41
C GLU A 141 3.88 -1.06 -24.30
N LYS A 142 3.29 0.12 -24.48
CA LYS A 142 2.28 0.68 -23.57
C LYS A 142 0.93 0.01 -23.83
N LYS A 143 0.68 -1.14 -23.22
CA LYS A 143 -0.58 -1.87 -23.33
C LYS A 143 -1.41 -1.70 -22.06
N PRO A 144 -2.52 -0.95 -22.11
CA PRO A 144 -3.42 -0.88 -20.97
C PRO A 144 -4.04 -2.25 -20.71
N VAL A 145 -4.18 -2.63 -19.45
CA VAL A 145 -4.90 -3.86 -19.08
C VAL A 145 -6.38 -3.69 -19.39
N PHE A 146 -7.04 -4.81 -19.63
CA PHE A 146 -8.48 -4.80 -19.92
C PHE A 146 -9.29 -4.17 -18.77
N LEU A 147 -10.46 -3.68 -19.05
CA LEU A 147 -11.45 -3.03 -18.18
C LEU A 147 -11.00 -1.65 -17.64
N LEU A 148 -9.92 -1.55 -16.89
CA LEU A 148 -9.56 -0.36 -16.11
C LEU A 148 -8.19 0.24 -16.47
N GLY A 149 -7.50 -0.28 -17.46
CA GLY A 149 -6.14 0.17 -17.79
C GLY A 149 -6.07 1.65 -18.17
N GLU A 150 -7.02 2.14 -18.96
CA GLU A 150 -7.10 3.56 -19.33
C GLU A 150 -7.44 4.44 -18.14
N GLN A 151 -8.38 4.00 -17.27
CA GLN A 151 -8.76 4.71 -16.07
C GLN A 151 -7.57 4.84 -15.10
N PHE A 152 -6.76 3.81 -14.97
CA PHE A 152 -5.55 3.89 -14.14
C PHE A 152 -4.57 4.94 -14.67
N GLN A 153 -4.43 5.09 -15.98
CA GLN A 153 -3.60 6.14 -16.57
C GLN A 153 -4.15 7.54 -16.28
N GLU A 154 -5.47 7.68 -16.24
CA GLU A 154 -6.12 8.95 -15.94
C GLU A 154 -6.05 9.30 -14.45
N TRP A 155 -6.38 8.34 -13.57
CA TRP A 155 -6.45 8.57 -12.14
C TRP A 155 -5.09 8.89 -11.53
N PHE A 156 -4.04 8.31 -12.07
CA PHE A 156 -2.68 8.46 -11.55
C PHE A 156 -1.76 9.28 -12.45
N LYS A 157 -2.29 10.23 -13.20
CA LYS A 157 -1.51 11.11 -14.09
C LYS A 157 -0.32 11.83 -13.44
N GLY A 158 -0.39 12.03 -12.12
CA GLY A 158 0.65 12.71 -11.35
C GLY A 158 1.93 11.90 -11.10
N LEU A 159 1.92 10.58 -11.37
CA LEU A 159 3.05 9.67 -11.15
C LEU A 159 3.98 9.57 -12.35
#